data_a0e04e1778348c64359a17ea5b415263
#
_entry.id   a0e04e1778348c64359a17ea5b415263
#
_cell.length_a   1.000
_cell.length_b   1.000
_cell.length_c   1.000
_cell.angle_alpha   90.00
_cell.angle_beta   90.00
_cell.angle_gamma   90.00
#
_symmetry.space_group_name_H-M   'P 1'
#
loop_
_entity.id
_entity.type
_entity.pdbx_description
1 polymer ?
#
loop_
_entity_poly.entity_id
_entity_poly.type
_entity_poly.pdbx_seq_one_letter_code
_entity_poly.pdbx_strand_id
1 'polypeptide(L)'
;MFLTDRRRSGSLRTGIALVALATFASGLSFAATPAAASDPGVEPANVTLTLPPGGTADIAKTVHTPTVPPKPDIVFLADTTGSMGAAIGDVRTNAAGVLSTISSAQPTAQFGVAEYKDFNCDAVPFKVDQAITSDAAAVQAGINMWSAGGGCDFPEADLNALYELSTGAVTYRPDGTRIIVIFGDAPSQDPSNGHTLAQTISALQAANIRVVAVNVGNLDATGQFTDIVNATGGVLLNNVPSDQVSEAILAGIQAIKVTVTPTPFGCGPPVALSFAPGSEVVTSGDDAHFTETVNIAANAVAGTHHCAVDFLIDGTSRGYVQNLTVVVPGLSINDVSVNENAGNATFTVSLSAPAPFPVSASFATSNGTATAPADYAATSGVVSFTAGQTSKQITVPIVNDTVDENNETFTVTLSAPTGAALIDPTGVGTIVDQDRNGVFSCSATALNLAGLKAGKANPADLPCVDDSDTVASLNLTSGLVNVDAKVITASTDLSPDNQNIVPVLGDKAASTAKIESTKITVGGLVTIELGVIQSSASVTCTAGPSGLVPTFSGSSSISSLKINGVTVTVGSAPLTIPLVVGSLKLNGTTTTGTSVTQQAVVLDTLLTDVVLAESTADVHGTALHPSGNPCVA
;
A
#
# COMPACT_ATOMS: atom_id res chain seq x y z
N MET A 1 1.47 72.01 -38.98
CA MET A 1 0.06 72.25 -39.33
C MET A 1 -0.74 71.00 -38.96
N PHE A 2 -1.59 71.15 -37.97
CA PHE A 2 -2.74 70.28 -37.56
C PHE A 2 -2.54 68.78 -37.49
N LEU A 3 -2.64 68.16 -36.30
CA LEU A 3 -3.70 67.91 -35.35
C LEU A 3 -4.36 66.55 -35.56
N THR A 4 -4.36 65.76 -34.42
CA THR A 4 -5.39 64.91 -33.88
C THR A 4 -5.59 63.50 -34.51
N ASP A 5 -5.91 62.45 -33.87
CA ASP A 5 -6.27 62.13 -32.49
C ASP A 5 -6.44 60.58 -32.40
N ARG A 6 -6.10 59.98 -31.23
CA ARG A 6 -6.75 58.87 -30.52
C ARG A 6 -7.12 57.53 -31.22
N ARG A 7 -6.69 56.42 -30.73
CA ARG A 7 -7.29 55.52 -29.70
C ARG A 7 -6.60 54.17 -29.66
N ARG A 8 -6.14 53.85 -28.48
CA ARG A 8 -6.18 52.64 -27.64
C ARG A 8 -6.57 51.32 -28.30
N SER A 9 -5.70 50.31 -28.13
CA SER A 9 -6.06 49.02 -27.61
C SER A 9 -4.82 48.34 -26.99
N GLY A 10 -4.95 47.84 -25.75
CA GLY A 10 -3.88 47.32 -24.95
C GLY A 10 -3.61 45.84 -25.24
N SER A 11 -2.37 45.46 -25.12
CA SER A 11 -1.95 44.08 -25.00
C SER A 11 -1.28 43.90 -23.64
N LEU A 12 -1.84 43.01 -22.83
CA LEU A 12 -1.27 42.52 -21.56
C LEU A 12 0.07 41.81 -21.84
N ARG A 13 1.14 42.34 -21.30
CA ARG A 13 2.39 41.59 -21.11
C ARG A 13 2.57 41.29 -19.65
N THR A 14 2.58 40.02 -19.31
CA THR A 14 2.94 39.49 -18.02
C THR A 14 4.41 39.74 -17.72
N GLY A 15 4.67 40.66 -16.79
CA GLY A 15 6.01 40.95 -16.30
C GLY A 15 6.34 40.04 -15.10
N ILE A 16 7.47 39.35 -15.18
CA ILE A 16 8.11 38.69 -14.05
C ILE A 16 8.78 39.77 -13.21
N ALA A 17 8.31 39.97 -11.99
CA ALA A 17 8.92 40.88 -11.02
C ALA A 17 10.05 40.16 -10.29
N LEU A 18 11.29 40.56 -10.54
CA LEU A 18 12.45 40.28 -9.68
C LEU A 18 12.35 41.19 -8.45
N VAL A 19 12.18 40.64 -7.28
CA VAL A 19 12.26 41.36 -6.01
C VAL A 19 13.72 41.40 -5.57
N ALA A 20 14.34 42.56 -5.63
CA ALA A 20 15.62 42.83 -5.02
C ALA A 20 15.45 42.97 -3.50
N LEU A 21 16.18 42.14 -2.73
CA LEU A 21 16.22 42.19 -1.27
C LEU A 21 17.14 43.35 -0.86
N ALA A 22 16.57 44.41 -0.28
CA ALA A 22 17.30 45.42 0.45
C ALA A 22 17.47 44.99 1.92
N THR A 23 18.72 44.88 2.35
CA THR A 23 19.09 44.58 3.74
C THR A 23 18.81 45.82 4.62
N PHE A 24 17.87 45.67 5.57
CA PHE A 24 17.82 46.52 6.77
C PHE A 24 18.16 45.67 7.98
N ALA A 25 19.34 45.90 8.52
CA ALA A 25 19.72 45.37 9.84
C ALA A 25 19.02 46.19 10.94
N SER A 26 18.02 45.60 11.57
CA SER A 26 17.56 46.01 12.91
C SER A 26 17.34 44.73 13.70
N GLY A 27 18.16 44.57 14.74
CA GLY A 27 18.13 43.41 15.63
C GLY A 27 16.80 43.33 16.39
N LEU A 28 15.99 42.37 16.03
CA LEU A 28 15.02 41.77 16.91
C LEU A 28 15.44 40.30 17.09
N SER A 29 15.93 39.98 18.27
CA SER A 29 16.07 38.61 18.72
C SER A 29 14.66 38.01 18.83
N PHE A 30 14.21 37.32 17.81
CA PHE A 30 13.13 36.36 17.97
C PHE A 30 13.73 35.18 18.72
N ALA A 31 13.37 35.04 19.99
CA ALA A 31 13.49 33.75 20.65
C ALA A 31 12.71 32.76 19.75
N ALA A 32 13.41 31.84 19.14
CA ALA A 32 12.77 30.71 18.46
C ALA A 32 11.95 30.01 19.55
N THR A 33 10.63 30.06 19.42
CA THR A 33 9.80 29.11 20.14
C THR A 33 10.28 27.72 19.76
N PRO A 34 10.63 26.85 20.71
CA PRO A 34 10.96 25.47 20.36
C PRO A 34 9.78 24.94 19.54
N ALA A 35 10.07 24.38 18.39
CA ALA A 35 9.09 23.67 17.61
C ALA A 35 8.46 22.63 18.55
N ALA A 36 7.13 22.60 18.63
CA ALA A 36 6.45 21.56 19.40
C ALA A 36 6.98 20.22 18.86
N ALA A 37 7.44 19.35 19.76
CA ALA A 37 7.89 18.01 19.38
C ALA A 37 6.74 17.35 18.61
N SER A 38 7.02 16.84 17.42
CA SER A 38 6.05 16.08 16.65
C SER A 38 5.68 14.80 17.42
N ASP A 39 4.42 14.38 17.34
CA ASP A 39 4.02 13.12 17.95
C ASP A 39 4.88 11.97 17.41
N PRO A 40 5.29 10.99 18.25
CA PRO A 40 6.10 9.86 17.81
C PRO A 40 5.40 9.09 16.68
N GLY A 41 6.15 8.82 15.60
CA GLY A 41 5.58 8.19 14.42
C GLY A 41 6.50 8.26 13.20
N VAL A 42 5.97 7.92 12.04
CA VAL A 42 6.68 7.99 10.76
C VAL A 42 5.98 8.93 9.78
N GLU A 43 6.73 9.80 9.13
CA GLU A 43 6.25 10.71 8.10
C GLU A 43 7.02 10.56 6.78
N PRO A 44 6.27 10.47 5.65
CA PRO A 44 4.84 10.24 5.54
C PRO A 44 4.45 8.80 5.91
N ALA A 45 3.35 8.62 6.67
CA ALA A 45 2.86 7.29 7.07
C ALA A 45 2.15 6.53 5.94
N ASN A 46 1.62 7.24 4.95
CA ASN A 46 0.98 6.65 3.78
C ASN A 46 1.55 7.26 2.51
N VAL A 47 1.95 6.42 1.58
CA VAL A 47 2.53 6.83 0.30
C VAL A 47 1.83 6.08 -0.83
N THR A 48 1.45 6.82 -1.86
CA THR A 48 0.94 6.26 -3.11
C THR A 48 1.80 6.74 -4.26
N LEU A 49 2.37 5.81 -5.01
CA LEU A 49 3.20 6.08 -6.18
C LEU A 49 2.59 5.46 -7.42
N THR A 50 2.75 6.12 -8.55
CA THR A 50 2.54 5.50 -9.86
C THR A 50 3.90 5.39 -10.53
N LEU A 51 4.35 4.16 -10.79
CA LEU A 51 5.67 3.87 -11.36
C LEU A 51 5.55 2.94 -12.57
N PRO A 52 6.37 3.15 -13.62
CA PRO A 52 6.43 2.23 -14.76
C PRO A 52 7.13 0.91 -14.37
N PRO A 53 6.98 -0.16 -15.17
CA PRO A 53 7.87 -1.31 -15.10
C PRO A 53 9.35 -0.86 -15.20
N GLY A 54 10.20 -1.34 -14.31
CA GLY A 54 11.61 -0.90 -14.19
C GLY A 54 11.81 0.48 -13.58
N GLY A 55 10.74 1.15 -13.14
CA GLY A 55 10.81 2.47 -12.53
C GLY A 55 11.30 2.46 -11.09
N THR A 56 11.84 3.60 -10.66
CA THR A 56 12.32 3.83 -9.30
C THR A 56 11.81 5.15 -8.76
N ALA A 57 11.67 5.24 -7.43
CA ALA A 57 11.37 6.50 -6.75
C ALA A 57 12.03 6.52 -5.37
N ASP A 58 12.52 7.69 -4.97
CA ASP A 58 13.04 7.93 -3.64
C ASP A 58 12.03 8.73 -2.81
N ILE A 59 11.85 8.31 -1.56
CA ILE A 59 10.95 8.93 -0.59
C ILE A 59 11.79 9.29 0.63
N ALA A 60 11.82 10.57 0.97
CA ALA A 60 12.39 11.01 2.23
C ALA A 60 11.46 10.60 3.38
N LYS A 61 12.03 9.98 4.42
CA LYS A 61 11.34 9.52 5.62
C LYS A 61 11.91 10.19 6.85
N THR A 62 11.02 10.60 7.73
CA THR A 62 11.36 11.07 9.07
C THR A 62 10.64 10.17 10.06
N VAL A 63 11.38 9.63 11.02
CA VAL A 63 10.82 8.87 12.15
C VAL A 63 11.01 9.69 13.41
N HIS A 64 9.92 10.21 13.95
CA HIS A 64 9.90 10.96 15.20
C HIS A 64 9.98 9.98 16.36
N THR A 65 11.11 9.93 17.06
CA THR A 65 11.28 9.03 18.19
C THR A 65 10.70 9.65 19.47
N PRO A 66 10.22 8.84 20.43
CA PRO A 66 9.70 9.36 21.68
C PRO A 66 10.82 9.91 22.56
N THR A 67 10.54 10.93 23.37
CA THR A 67 11.49 11.57 24.29
C THR A 67 12.00 10.67 25.43
N VAL A 68 11.36 9.55 25.64
CA VAL A 68 11.78 8.46 26.55
C VAL A 68 11.75 7.17 25.73
N PRO A 69 12.78 6.30 25.84
CA PRO A 69 12.78 5.04 25.10
C PRO A 69 11.48 4.25 25.28
N PRO A 70 10.97 3.56 24.22
CA PRO A 70 9.67 2.91 24.28
C PRO A 70 9.64 1.77 25.31
N LYS A 71 8.52 1.61 26.03
CA LYS A 71 8.25 0.52 26.98
C LYS A 71 9.40 0.33 27.99
N PRO A 72 9.83 1.38 28.72
CA PRO A 72 11.00 1.30 29.57
C PRO A 72 10.73 0.51 30.85
N ASP A 73 11.69 -0.35 31.23
CA ASP A 73 11.85 -0.96 32.55
C ASP A 73 13.04 -0.28 33.21
N ILE A 74 12.80 0.60 34.14
CA ILE A 74 13.83 1.45 34.76
C ILE A 74 14.06 0.99 36.18
N VAL A 75 15.29 0.63 36.53
CA VAL A 75 15.67 0.38 37.91
C VAL A 75 16.50 1.54 38.43
N PHE A 76 16.02 2.20 39.46
CA PHE A 76 16.78 3.21 40.20
C PHE A 76 17.69 2.48 41.19
N LEU A 77 19.01 2.69 41.05
CA LEU A 77 20.05 2.09 41.90
C LEU A 77 20.78 3.25 42.64
N ALA A 78 20.58 3.29 43.92
CA ALA A 78 21.18 4.33 44.75
C ALA A 78 22.41 3.84 45.50
N ASP A 79 23.49 4.62 45.46
CA ASP A 79 24.48 4.61 46.53
C ASP A 79 23.82 5.12 47.81
N THR A 80 23.80 4.29 48.84
CA THR A 80 23.24 4.67 50.16
C THR A 80 24.27 4.72 51.27
N THR A 81 25.56 4.92 50.89
CA THR A 81 26.64 5.22 51.84
C THR A 81 26.48 6.59 52.52
N GLY A 82 27.29 6.89 53.52
CA GLY A 82 27.06 8.06 54.38
C GLY A 82 27.20 9.40 53.69
N SER A 83 27.98 9.54 52.64
CA SER A 83 28.20 10.73 51.83
C SER A 83 26.96 11.16 51.02
N MET A 84 26.07 10.22 50.65
CA MET A 84 24.97 10.43 49.71
C MET A 84 23.70 11.07 50.30
N GLY A 85 23.74 11.52 51.56
CA GLY A 85 22.53 12.01 52.26
C GLY A 85 21.74 13.09 51.53
N ALA A 86 22.42 14.07 50.92
CA ALA A 86 21.77 15.15 50.16
C ALA A 86 21.15 14.65 48.86
N ALA A 87 21.86 13.82 48.10
CA ALA A 87 21.37 13.24 46.82
C ALA A 87 20.15 12.34 47.06
N ILE A 88 20.18 11.46 48.09
CA ILE A 88 19.04 10.64 48.49
C ILE A 88 17.85 11.52 48.89
N GLY A 89 18.09 12.61 49.61
CA GLY A 89 17.07 13.57 50.02
C GLY A 89 16.39 14.24 48.83
N ASP A 90 17.14 14.62 47.82
CA ASP A 90 16.60 15.18 46.57
C ASP A 90 15.73 14.16 45.83
N VAL A 91 16.24 12.94 45.60
CA VAL A 91 15.48 11.91 44.88
C VAL A 91 14.21 11.51 45.62
N ARG A 92 14.26 11.34 46.96
CA ARG A 92 13.06 11.03 47.79
C ARG A 92 11.99 12.10 47.66
N THR A 93 12.38 13.36 47.57
CA THR A 93 11.46 14.50 47.47
C THR A 93 10.83 14.63 46.09
N ASN A 94 11.61 14.39 45.02
CA ASN A 94 11.24 14.71 43.64
C ASN A 94 10.85 13.46 42.81
N ALA A 95 11.03 12.23 43.33
CA ALA A 95 10.77 11.00 42.61
C ALA A 95 9.37 10.92 41.98
N ALA A 96 8.33 11.34 42.68
CA ALA A 96 6.97 11.34 42.15
C ALA A 96 6.83 12.18 40.86
N GLY A 97 7.55 13.30 40.77
CA GLY A 97 7.60 14.14 39.57
C GLY A 97 8.32 13.46 38.42
N VAL A 98 9.47 12.82 38.69
CA VAL A 98 10.23 12.03 37.71
C VAL A 98 9.40 10.86 37.15
N LEU A 99 8.80 10.05 38.03
CA LEU A 99 7.94 8.92 37.64
C LEU A 99 6.75 9.39 36.80
N SER A 100 6.10 10.51 37.20
CA SER A 100 4.96 11.08 36.46
C SER A 100 5.37 11.56 35.07
N THR A 101 6.52 12.21 34.93
CA THR A 101 7.02 12.71 33.65
C THR A 101 7.32 11.55 32.71
N ILE A 102 8.03 10.52 33.18
CA ILE A 102 8.34 9.33 32.38
C ILE A 102 7.05 8.58 31.99
N SER A 103 6.12 8.38 32.92
CA SER A 103 4.86 7.67 32.65
C SER A 103 3.94 8.45 31.70
N SER A 104 4.01 9.77 31.71
CA SER A 104 3.26 10.61 30.76
C SER A 104 3.82 10.47 29.33
N ALA A 105 5.15 10.42 29.19
CA ALA A 105 5.80 10.18 27.90
C ALA A 105 5.68 8.73 27.44
N GLN A 106 5.70 7.78 28.39
CA GLN A 106 5.60 6.33 28.14
C GLN A 106 4.64 5.68 29.14
N PRO A 107 3.34 5.60 28.82
CA PRO A 107 2.32 5.06 29.75
C PRO A 107 2.55 3.59 30.16
N THR A 108 3.41 2.88 29.42
CA THR A 108 3.79 1.49 29.70
C THR A 108 5.06 1.37 30.56
N ALA A 109 5.63 2.46 31.03
CA ALA A 109 6.81 2.45 31.88
C ALA A 109 6.60 1.63 33.16
N GLN A 110 7.64 0.89 33.56
CA GLN A 110 7.72 0.20 34.84
C GLN A 110 9.02 0.55 35.55
N PHE A 111 8.99 0.52 36.87
CA PHE A 111 10.10 0.99 37.70
C PHE A 111 10.41 0.00 38.81
N GLY A 112 11.70 -0.19 39.07
CA GLY A 112 12.24 -0.91 40.22
C GLY A 112 13.14 -0.01 41.07
N VAL A 113 13.41 -0.41 42.29
CA VAL A 113 14.25 0.34 43.25
C VAL A 113 15.24 -0.61 43.90
N ALA A 114 16.51 -0.22 43.94
CA ALA A 114 17.58 -0.97 44.58
C ALA A 114 18.59 -0.02 45.20
N GLU A 115 19.34 -0.51 46.16
CA GLU A 115 20.42 0.23 46.84
C GLU A 115 21.70 -0.62 46.95
N TYR A 116 22.83 0.05 47.04
CA TYR A 116 24.10 -0.58 47.32
C TYR A 116 24.93 0.19 48.35
N LYS A 117 25.85 -0.51 48.99
CA LYS A 117 26.84 -0.06 49.96
C LYS A 117 28.14 -0.88 49.83
N ASP A 118 28.99 -0.86 50.85
CA ASP A 118 30.25 -1.63 50.88
C ASP A 118 30.09 -3.07 51.37
N PHE A 119 30.89 -4.00 50.81
CA PHE A 119 30.92 -5.39 51.26
C PHE A 119 31.60 -5.61 52.59
N ASN A 120 32.58 -4.80 52.92
CA ASN A 120 33.47 -5.10 54.05
C ASN A 120 32.91 -4.68 55.40
N CYS A 121 31.89 -3.86 55.44
CA CYS A 121 31.37 -3.27 56.67
C CYS A 121 29.84 -3.19 56.76
N ASP A 122 29.14 -3.28 55.65
CA ASP A 122 27.71 -3.24 55.66
C ASP A 122 27.13 -4.65 55.66
N ALA A 123 26.12 -4.88 56.51
CA ALA A 123 25.50 -6.22 56.63
C ALA A 123 24.70 -6.62 55.36
N VAL A 124 24.28 -5.63 54.60
CA VAL A 124 23.52 -5.81 53.36
C VAL A 124 24.11 -4.86 52.30
N PRO A 125 25.15 -5.28 51.56
CA PRO A 125 25.83 -4.45 50.57
C PRO A 125 25.03 -4.20 49.29
N PHE A 126 24.01 -5.02 49.00
CA PHE A 126 23.10 -4.86 47.89
C PHE A 126 21.69 -5.33 48.28
N LYS A 127 20.66 -4.60 47.82
CA LYS A 127 19.27 -4.94 48.10
C LYS A 127 18.34 -4.39 47.02
N VAL A 128 17.33 -5.17 46.66
CA VAL A 128 16.17 -4.69 45.89
C VAL A 128 15.08 -4.30 46.87
N ASP A 129 14.73 -3.00 46.91
CA ASP A 129 13.69 -2.46 47.77
C ASP A 129 12.30 -2.57 47.16
N GLN A 130 12.21 -2.45 45.83
CA GLN A 130 11.00 -2.65 45.05
C GLN A 130 11.30 -3.35 43.75
N ALA A 131 10.69 -4.51 43.51
CA ALA A 131 10.73 -5.18 42.22
C ALA A 131 10.04 -4.31 41.15
N ILE A 132 10.36 -4.56 39.87
CA ILE A 132 9.83 -3.78 38.75
C ILE A 132 8.29 -3.85 38.72
N THR A 133 7.65 -2.69 38.75
CA THR A 133 6.19 -2.51 38.78
C THR A 133 5.75 -1.22 38.08
N SER A 134 4.50 -1.16 37.63
CA SER A 134 3.85 0.08 37.16
C SER A 134 3.19 0.88 38.30
N ASP A 135 3.18 0.36 39.51
CA ASP A 135 2.63 1.07 40.70
C ASP A 135 3.61 2.11 41.22
N ALA A 136 3.41 3.36 40.81
CA ALA A 136 4.26 4.49 41.21
C ALA A 136 4.28 4.71 42.74
N ALA A 137 3.21 4.34 43.46
CA ALA A 137 3.17 4.48 44.90
C ALA A 137 4.08 3.43 45.58
N ALA A 138 4.12 2.20 45.07
CA ALA A 138 5.03 1.17 45.53
C ALA A 138 6.49 1.54 45.26
N VAL A 139 6.78 2.14 44.09
CA VAL A 139 8.12 2.63 43.71
C VAL A 139 8.56 3.76 44.65
N GLN A 140 7.68 4.76 44.92
CA GLN A 140 7.96 5.84 45.87
C GLN A 140 8.20 5.30 47.27
N ALA A 141 7.44 4.28 47.70
CA ALA A 141 7.64 3.64 49.01
C ALA A 141 9.02 2.95 49.08
N GLY A 142 9.47 2.28 48.00
CA GLY A 142 10.83 1.72 47.90
C GLY A 142 11.91 2.79 48.02
N ILE A 143 11.78 3.88 47.25
CA ILE A 143 12.71 5.03 47.31
C ILE A 143 12.76 5.65 48.71
N ASN A 144 11.63 5.70 49.41
CA ASN A 144 11.57 6.21 50.77
C ASN A 144 12.29 5.33 51.80
N MET A 145 12.63 4.08 51.47
CA MET A 145 13.43 3.20 52.34
C MET A 145 14.90 3.54 52.34
N TRP A 146 15.41 4.20 51.30
CA TRP A 146 16.81 4.60 51.23
C TRP A 146 17.21 5.49 52.41
N SER A 147 18.34 5.18 53.00
CA SER A 147 18.88 5.95 54.12
C SER A 147 20.39 6.01 54.07
N ALA A 148 20.91 7.20 53.96
CA ALA A 148 22.36 7.41 53.95
C ALA A 148 22.99 6.96 55.27
N GLY A 149 24.00 6.12 55.20
CA GLY A 149 24.74 5.61 56.34
C GLY A 149 25.50 4.34 56.02
N GLY A 150 26.51 3.99 56.77
CA GLY A 150 27.45 2.94 56.43
C GLY A 150 28.48 3.43 55.40
N GLY A 151 29.10 2.49 54.69
CA GLY A 151 30.24 2.76 53.85
C GLY A 151 31.50 3.00 54.67
N CYS A 152 32.55 2.22 54.50
CA CYS A 152 33.71 2.35 55.34
C CYS A 152 34.90 2.93 54.64
N ASP A 153 35.00 2.77 53.38
CA ASP A 153 36.15 3.18 52.59
C ASP A 153 35.82 3.33 51.11
N PHE A 154 36.67 3.97 50.36
CA PHE A 154 36.71 4.05 48.94
C PHE A 154 37.49 2.86 48.39
N PRO A 155 37.06 2.16 47.30
CA PRO A 155 35.89 2.39 46.46
C PRO A 155 34.64 1.58 46.85
N GLU A 156 33.46 1.92 46.27
CA GLU A 156 32.15 1.36 46.59
C GLU A 156 31.78 0.10 45.77
N ALA A 157 30.71 -0.61 46.18
CA ALA A 157 30.36 -1.93 45.60
C ALA A 157 29.33 -1.88 44.46
N ASP A 158 29.34 -0.86 43.63
CA ASP A 158 28.40 -0.65 42.51
C ASP A 158 28.51 -1.70 41.39
N LEU A 159 29.72 -2.19 41.04
CA LEU A 159 29.89 -3.25 40.02
C LEU A 159 29.11 -4.52 40.36
N ASN A 160 29.15 -4.92 41.65
CA ASN A 160 28.31 -6.05 42.10
C ASN A 160 26.82 -5.76 41.93
N ALA A 161 26.37 -4.59 42.34
CA ALA A 161 24.96 -4.22 42.26
C ALA A 161 24.47 -4.23 40.79
N LEU A 162 25.26 -3.68 39.87
CA LEU A 162 24.99 -3.72 38.43
C LEU A 162 24.98 -5.16 37.88
N TYR A 163 25.92 -6.01 38.33
CA TYR A 163 25.98 -7.42 37.93
C TYR A 163 24.73 -8.18 38.40
N GLU A 164 24.33 -8.04 39.66
CA GLU A 164 23.16 -8.71 40.23
C GLU A 164 21.87 -8.27 39.53
N LEU A 165 21.69 -6.97 39.26
CA LEU A 165 20.55 -6.44 38.52
C LEU A 165 20.50 -6.94 37.06
N SER A 166 21.64 -7.25 36.47
CA SER A 166 21.72 -7.79 35.10
C SER A 166 21.52 -9.32 35.02
N THR A 167 21.73 -10.04 36.12
CA THR A 167 21.74 -11.51 36.15
C THR A 167 20.54 -12.15 36.87
N GLY A 168 19.57 -11.36 37.34
CA GLY A 168 18.30 -11.90 37.81
C GLY A 168 17.79 -11.40 39.15
N ALA A 169 18.42 -10.41 39.78
CA ALA A 169 17.90 -9.79 41.00
C ALA A 169 16.53 -9.11 40.77
N VAL A 170 16.26 -8.70 39.53
CA VAL A 170 14.95 -8.19 39.06
C VAL A 170 14.54 -8.87 37.77
N THR A 171 13.24 -8.88 37.47
CA THR A 171 12.70 -9.44 36.22
C THR A 171 12.28 -8.32 35.27
N TYR A 172 13.04 -8.17 34.18
CA TYR A 172 12.71 -7.26 33.09
C TYR A 172 11.75 -7.90 32.09
N ARG A 173 10.89 -7.10 31.45
CA ARG A 173 10.03 -7.57 30.36
C ARG A 173 10.89 -7.97 29.14
N PRO A 174 10.52 -9.04 28.41
CA PRO A 174 11.30 -9.50 27.24
C PRO A 174 11.42 -8.44 26.14
N ASP A 175 10.37 -7.65 25.94
CA ASP A 175 10.24 -6.61 24.91
C ASP A 175 10.36 -5.18 25.48
N GLY A 176 10.80 -5.05 26.73
CA GLY A 176 11.07 -3.75 27.38
C GLY A 176 12.44 -3.19 27.02
N THR A 177 12.55 -1.87 26.97
CA THR A 177 13.84 -1.17 27.00
C THR A 177 14.35 -1.15 28.44
N ARG A 178 15.45 -1.88 28.70
CA ARG A 178 15.96 -2.08 30.07
C ARG A 178 16.97 -1.00 30.40
N ILE A 179 16.75 -0.29 31.50
CA ILE A 179 17.56 0.84 31.93
C ILE A 179 17.86 0.68 33.42
N ILE A 180 19.14 0.82 33.80
CA ILE A 180 19.54 1.06 35.17
C ILE A 180 19.99 2.50 35.28
N VAL A 181 19.39 3.24 36.19
CA VAL A 181 19.83 4.58 36.56
C VAL A 181 20.55 4.46 37.88
N ILE A 182 21.88 4.66 37.87
CA ILE A 182 22.71 4.65 39.08
C ILE A 182 23.17 6.04 39.40
N PHE A 183 23.16 6.39 40.67
CA PHE A 183 23.77 7.63 41.18
C PHE A 183 24.62 7.34 42.41
N GLY A 184 25.81 7.94 42.42
CA GLY A 184 26.81 7.75 43.46
C GLY A 184 27.91 8.79 43.38
N ASP A 185 28.77 8.82 44.39
CA ASP A 185 29.84 9.81 44.55
C ASP A 185 31.26 9.20 44.68
N ALA A 186 31.37 7.86 44.51
CA ALA A 186 32.65 7.14 44.67
C ALA A 186 32.95 6.20 43.50
N PRO A 187 34.22 5.91 43.13
CA PRO A 187 34.57 4.97 42.10
C PRO A 187 34.26 3.52 42.50
N SER A 188 34.17 2.65 41.52
CA SER A 188 33.84 1.24 41.73
C SER A 188 34.98 0.44 42.33
N GLN A 189 34.67 -0.43 43.27
CA GLN A 189 35.53 -1.52 43.71
C GLN A 189 35.68 -2.55 42.56
N ASP A 190 36.89 -2.90 42.15
CA ASP A 190 37.17 -3.88 41.10
C ASP A 190 38.28 -4.88 41.51
N PRO A 191 37.93 -6.17 41.73
CA PRO A 191 36.61 -6.77 41.63
C PRO A 191 35.71 -6.43 42.82
N SER A 192 34.41 -6.26 42.56
CA SER A 192 33.35 -6.05 43.56
C SER A 192 32.64 -7.39 43.81
N ASN A 193 32.76 -7.93 45.01
CA ASN A 193 32.26 -9.26 45.38
C ASN A 193 32.67 -10.38 44.39
N GLY A 194 33.83 -10.30 43.80
CA GLY A 194 34.33 -11.25 42.78
C GLY A 194 33.93 -10.92 41.35
N HIS A 195 33.12 -9.91 41.11
CA HIS A 195 32.73 -9.43 39.78
C HIS A 195 33.62 -8.29 39.33
N THR A 196 34.37 -8.52 38.23
CA THR A 196 35.20 -7.47 37.62
C THR A 196 34.40 -6.55 36.72
N LEU A 197 34.93 -5.36 36.41
CA LEU A 197 34.37 -4.43 35.44
C LEU A 197 33.99 -5.12 34.12
N ALA A 198 34.92 -5.96 33.57
CA ALA A 198 34.69 -6.67 32.32
C ALA A 198 33.51 -7.67 32.40
N GLN A 199 33.35 -8.39 33.53
CA GLN A 199 32.27 -9.32 33.75
C GLN A 199 30.93 -8.56 33.90
N THR A 200 30.91 -7.46 34.62
CA THR A 200 29.74 -6.60 34.80
C THR A 200 29.29 -6.01 33.45
N ILE A 201 30.21 -5.46 32.66
CA ILE A 201 29.91 -4.98 31.31
C ILE A 201 29.32 -6.09 30.43
N SER A 202 29.93 -7.30 30.45
CA SER A 202 29.44 -8.43 29.66
C SER A 202 28.02 -8.87 30.10
N ALA A 203 27.73 -8.84 31.39
CA ALA A 203 26.39 -9.20 31.91
C ALA A 203 25.34 -8.15 31.52
N LEU A 204 25.66 -6.86 31.61
CA LEU A 204 24.79 -5.77 31.19
C LEU A 204 24.48 -5.84 29.67
N GLN A 205 25.50 -6.11 28.85
CA GLN A 205 25.33 -6.27 27.40
C GLN A 205 24.48 -7.52 27.06
N ALA A 206 24.76 -8.66 27.72
CA ALA A 206 23.98 -9.87 27.52
C ALA A 206 22.49 -9.70 27.89
N ALA A 207 22.23 -8.89 28.93
CA ALA A 207 20.87 -8.53 29.33
C ALA A 207 20.26 -7.37 28.51
N ASN A 208 21.01 -6.77 27.57
CA ASN A 208 20.61 -5.60 26.80
C ASN A 208 20.15 -4.43 27.70
N ILE A 209 20.93 -4.15 28.75
CA ILE A 209 20.66 -3.08 29.73
C ILE A 209 21.51 -1.86 29.38
N ARG A 210 20.89 -0.69 29.34
CA ARG A 210 21.56 0.61 29.24
C ARG A 210 21.75 1.22 30.63
N VAL A 211 22.89 1.80 30.86
CA VAL A 211 23.22 2.41 32.17
C VAL A 211 23.24 3.93 32.05
N VAL A 212 22.40 4.59 32.81
CA VAL A 212 22.45 6.03 33.04
C VAL A 212 23.18 6.23 34.37
N ALA A 213 24.38 6.79 34.30
CA ALA A 213 25.20 7.04 35.49
C ALA A 213 25.17 8.55 35.85
N VAL A 214 24.73 8.86 37.05
CA VAL A 214 24.69 10.22 37.58
C VAL A 214 25.83 10.37 38.61
N ASN A 215 26.90 11.04 38.20
CA ASN A 215 28.09 11.25 39.01
C ASN A 215 27.92 12.50 39.87
N VAL A 216 27.65 12.29 41.17
CA VAL A 216 27.46 13.33 42.16
C VAL A 216 28.79 13.82 42.77
N GLY A 217 29.88 13.06 42.56
CA GLY A 217 31.20 13.37 43.11
C GLY A 217 32.33 12.80 42.28
N ASN A 218 32.80 11.62 42.67
CA ASN A 218 33.96 10.93 42.07
C ASN A 218 33.58 9.56 41.48
N LEU A 219 32.33 9.30 41.17
CA LEU A 219 31.82 8.01 40.66
C LEU A 219 32.63 7.49 39.46
N ASP A 220 33.07 8.39 38.58
CA ASP A 220 33.87 8.03 37.40
C ASP A 220 35.36 8.40 37.53
N ALA A 221 35.90 8.53 38.74
CA ALA A 221 37.27 8.93 38.93
C ALA A 221 38.33 7.98 38.32
N THR A 222 37.97 6.71 38.12
CA THR A 222 38.79 5.67 37.48
C THR A 222 38.39 5.39 36.03
N GLY A 223 37.39 6.08 35.48
CA GLY A 223 36.89 5.88 34.12
C GLY A 223 36.00 4.65 33.94
N GLN A 224 35.63 3.95 35.01
CA GLN A 224 34.85 2.70 34.94
C GLN A 224 33.42 2.96 34.43
N PHE A 225 32.76 4.04 34.87
CA PHE A 225 31.45 4.38 34.37
C PHE A 225 31.45 4.92 32.96
N THR A 226 32.53 5.61 32.53
CA THR A 226 32.78 5.91 31.12
C THR A 226 32.80 4.64 30.29
N ASP A 227 33.51 3.58 30.72
CA ASP A 227 33.57 2.30 30.02
C ASP A 227 32.19 1.59 30.01
N ILE A 228 31.47 1.57 31.15
CA ILE A 228 30.15 0.95 31.26
C ILE A 228 29.13 1.62 30.31
N VAL A 229 29.03 2.95 30.35
CA VAL A 229 28.03 3.68 29.53
C VAL A 229 28.34 3.57 28.05
N ASN A 230 29.64 3.61 27.67
CA ASN A 230 30.04 3.40 26.28
C ASN A 230 29.73 1.98 25.79
N ALA A 231 29.95 0.97 26.62
CA ALA A 231 29.69 -0.44 26.29
C ALA A 231 28.19 -0.78 26.23
N THR A 232 27.36 -0.07 27.00
CA THR A 232 25.90 -0.33 27.11
C THR A 232 25.05 0.62 26.26
N GLY A 233 25.65 1.63 25.61
CA GLY A 233 24.91 2.68 24.91
C GLY A 233 24.12 3.58 25.86
N GLY A 234 24.60 3.71 27.07
CA GLY A 234 24.02 4.57 28.12
C GLY A 234 24.55 6.00 28.14
N VAL A 235 24.40 6.67 29.26
CA VAL A 235 24.76 8.08 29.44
C VAL A 235 25.46 8.30 30.78
N LEU A 236 26.55 9.08 30.79
CA LEU A 236 27.23 9.53 32.00
C LEU A 236 27.01 11.05 32.17
N LEU A 237 26.44 11.42 33.28
CA LEU A 237 26.25 12.82 33.69
C LEU A 237 27.21 13.15 34.81
N ASN A 238 28.21 13.99 34.52
CA ASN A 238 29.27 14.35 35.44
C ASN A 238 28.99 15.65 36.18
N ASN A 239 29.55 15.77 37.39
CA ASN A 239 29.49 16.96 38.22
C ASN A 239 28.05 17.39 38.55
N VAL A 240 27.18 16.44 38.82
CA VAL A 240 25.77 16.72 39.16
C VAL A 240 25.71 17.16 40.63
N PRO A 241 25.17 18.37 40.92
CA PRO A 241 24.94 18.78 42.29
C PRO A 241 23.98 17.81 43.00
N SER A 242 24.23 17.55 44.28
CA SER A 242 23.43 16.59 45.05
C SER A 242 21.96 16.99 45.23
N ASP A 243 21.60 18.25 44.99
CA ASP A 243 20.23 18.77 45.00
C ASP A 243 19.58 18.82 43.60
N GLN A 244 20.24 18.26 42.56
CA GLN A 244 19.77 18.20 41.18
C GLN A 244 19.79 16.77 40.60
N VAL A 245 19.93 15.77 41.45
CA VAL A 245 20.03 14.35 40.99
C VAL A 245 18.76 13.90 40.28
N SER A 246 17.59 14.32 40.75
CA SER A 246 16.30 13.98 40.12
C SER A 246 16.16 14.56 38.73
N GLU A 247 16.60 15.78 38.47
CA GLU A 247 16.61 16.39 37.13
C GLU A 247 17.61 15.68 36.22
N ALA A 248 18.79 15.35 36.75
CA ALA A 248 19.81 14.59 36.00
C ALA A 248 19.35 13.19 35.63
N ILE A 249 18.63 12.49 36.51
CA ILE A 249 18.02 11.19 36.23
C ILE A 249 17.11 11.28 34.99
N LEU A 250 16.19 12.24 34.96
CA LEU A 250 15.28 12.45 33.85
C LEU A 250 16.03 12.82 32.58
N ALA A 251 16.96 13.77 32.65
CA ALA A 251 17.81 14.17 31.52
C ALA A 251 18.62 13.01 30.95
N GLY A 252 19.18 12.17 31.83
CA GLY A 252 19.93 10.96 31.41
C GLY A 252 19.08 9.95 30.68
N ILE A 253 17.87 9.69 31.14
CA ILE A 253 16.93 8.77 30.46
C ILE A 253 16.53 9.33 29.09
N GLN A 254 16.29 10.64 28.98
CA GLN A 254 15.98 11.30 27.72
C GLN A 254 17.16 11.40 26.76
N ALA A 255 18.40 11.35 27.25
CA ALA A 255 19.62 11.37 26.46
C ALA A 255 20.02 9.98 25.93
N ILE A 256 19.29 8.91 26.28
CA ILE A 256 19.55 7.56 25.77
C ILE A 256 19.34 7.53 24.26
N LYS A 257 20.32 6.95 23.55
CA LYS A 257 20.23 6.76 22.11
C LYS A 257 19.41 5.52 21.80
N VAL A 258 18.60 5.61 20.75
CA VAL A 258 17.82 4.51 20.19
C VAL A 258 18.25 4.25 18.75
N THR A 259 18.18 2.99 18.32
CA THR A 259 18.48 2.60 16.93
C THR A 259 17.16 2.43 16.20
N VAL A 260 16.96 3.18 15.11
CA VAL A 260 15.81 3.03 14.22
C VAL A 260 16.22 2.18 13.02
N THR A 261 15.46 1.12 12.74
CA THR A 261 15.77 0.19 11.63
C THR A 261 14.51 -0.06 10.79
N PRO A 262 14.48 0.38 9.52
CA PRO A 262 13.37 0.07 8.62
C PRO A 262 13.35 -1.42 8.28
N THR A 263 12.18 -2.04 8.42
CA THR A 263 11.95 -3.46 8.16
C THR A 263 10.72 -3.62 7.27
N PRO A 264 10.92 -3.87 5.95
CA PRO A 264 9.82 -4.11 5.03
C PRO A 264 9.08 -5.40 5.36
N PHE A 265 7.74 -5.37 5.23
CA PHE A 265 6.90 -6.57 5.34
C PHE A 265 5.70 -6.49 4.38
N GLY A 266 5.19 -7.65 3.99
CA GLY A 266 4.14 -7.71 2.97
C GLY A 266 4.60 -7.26 1.58
N CYS A 267 5.90 -7.00 1.41
CA CYS A 267 6.52 -6.67 0.13
C CYS A 267 6.93 -7.95 -0.61
N GLY A 268 6.66 -7.97 -1.90
CA GLY A 268 7.09 -9.05 -2.78
C GLY A 268 7.11 -8.57 -4.22
N PRO A 269 7.63 -9.38 -5.14
CA PRO A 269 7.64 -8.99 -6.54
C PRO A 269 6.26 -8.47 -6.99
N PRO A 270 6.22 -7.36 -7.76
CA PRO A 270 7.34 -6.70 -8.42
C PRO A 270 8.01 -5.57 -7.62
N VAL A 271 7.64 -5.33 -6.36
CA VAL A 271 8.15 -4.21 -5.54
C VAL A 271 9.33 -4.66 -4.70
N ALA A 272 10.43 -3.92 -4.75
CA ALA A 272 11.58 -4.08 -3.88
C ALA A 272 11.92 -2.74 -3.21
N LEU A 273 12.22 -2.78 -1.91
CA LEU A 273 12.59 -1.61 -1.12
C LEU A 273 14.04 -1.68 -0.67
N SER A 274 14.69 -0.54 -0.61
CA SER A 274 15.98 -0.35 0.03
C SER A 274 16.01 0.98 0.78
N PHE A 275 16.86 1.06 1.80
CA PHE A 275 16.93 2.22 2.70
C PHE A 275 18.37 2.71 2.86
N ALA A 276 18.53 4.02 2.86
CA ALA A 276 19.80 4.67 3.15
C ALA A 276 19.56 5.80 4.20
N PRO A 277 20.22 5.68 5.40
CA PRO A 277 21.00 4.54 5.88
C PRO A 277 20.13 3.31 6.14
N GLY A 278 20.73 2.11 6.28
CA GLY A 278 20.01 0.88 6.63
C GLY A 278 19.52 0.85 8.09
N SER A 279 20.14 1.65 8.96
CA SER A 279 19.69 1.97 10.31
C SER A 279 20.31 3.30 10.74
N GLU A 280 19.68 3.99 11.67
CA GLU A 280 20.18 5.25 12.23
C GLU A 280 20.08 5.23 13.75
N VAL A 281 21.10 5.79 14.41
CA VAL A 281 21.16 5.94 15.87
C VAL A 281 20.93 7.39 16.21
N VAL A 282 19.86 7.69 16.94
CA VAL A 282 19.49 9.03 17.36
C VAL A 282 19.28 9.08 18.87
N THR A 283 19.30 10.27 19.46
CA THR A 283 18.86 10.46 20.86
C THR A 283 17.34 10.32 20.94
N SER A 284 16.83 9.77 22.02
CA SER A 284 15.38 9.71 22.26
C SER A 284 14.78 11.12 22.18
N GLY A 285 13.74 11.28 21.35
CA GLY A 285 13.11 12.58 21.04
C GLY A 285 13.64 13.25 19.77
N ASP A 286 14.78 12.81 19.23
CA ASP A 286 15.29 13.31 17.97
C ASP A 286 14.69 12.52 16.78
N ASP A 287 14.76 13.12 15.62
CA ASP A 287 14.29 12.55 14.37
C ASP A 287 15.36 11.64 13.73
N ALA A 288 14.94 10.47 13.26
CA ALA A 288 15.74 9.63 12.37
C ALA A 288 15.30 9.82 10.92
N HIS A 289 16.28 9.91 10.00
CA HIS A 289 16.04 10.25 8.60
C HIS A 289 16.52 9.13 7.67
N PHE A 290 15.62 8.72 6.77
CA PHE A 290 15.92 7.69 5.77
C PHE A 290 15.54 8.16 4.37
N THR A 291 16.27 7.69 3.39
CA THR A 291 15.79 7.66 2.01
C THR A 291 15.33 6.25 1.71
N GLU A 292 14.03 6.09 1.49
CA GLU A 292 13.43 4.85 1.00
C GLU A 292 13.46 4.87 -0.52
N THR A 293 14.15 3.93 -1.15
CA THR A 293 14.14 3.74 -2.60
C THR A 293 13.18 2.60 -2.94
N VAL A 294 12.14 2.92 -3.69
CA VAL A 294 11.17 1.97 -4.23
C VAL A 294 11.60 1.58 -5.63
N ASN A 295 11.80 0.29 -5.88
CA ASN A 295 12.18 -0.25 -7.18
C ASN A 295 11.08 -1.18 -7.70
N ILE A 296 10.70 -1.01 -8.96
CA ILE A 296 9.74 -1.87 -9.65
C ILE A 296 10.48 -2.74 -10.67
N ALA A 297 10.20 -4.04 -10.66
CA ALA A 297 10.81 -4.97 -11.61
C ALA A 297 10.48 -4.58 -13.07
N ALA A 298 11.44 -4.76 -13.98
CA ALA A 298 11.25 -4.41 -15.39
C ALA A 298 10.16 -5.23 -16.08
N ASN A 299 9.84 -6.41 -15.56
CA ASN A 299 8.76 -7.29 -16.02
C ASN A 299 7.50 -7.20 -15.15
N ALA A 300 7.34 -6.11 -14.40
CA ALA A 300 6.16 -5.91 -13.56
C ALA A 300 4.89 -5.92 -14.39
N VAL A 301 3.90 -6.67 -13.92
CA VAL A 301 2.55 -6.63 -14.48
C VAL A 301 1.81 -5.39 -14.00
N ALA A 302 0.86 -4.93 -14.80
CA ALA A 302 0.00 -3.82 -14.42
C ALA A 302 -0.85 -4.17 -13.19
N GLY A 303 -1.10 -3.19 -12.34
CA GLY A 303 -1.92 -3.38 -11.14
C GLY A 303 -1.50 -2.50 -9.98
N THR A 304 -2.16 -2.71 -8.85
CA THR A 304 -1.87 -2.04 -7.60
C THR A 304 -1.20 -3.03 -6.65
N HIS A 305 -0.04 -2.63 -6.14
CA HIS A 305 0.79 -3.42 -5.24
C HIS A 305 0.86 -2.72 -3.89
N HIS A 306 0.70 -3.48 -2.81
CA HIS A 306 0.74 -2.97 -1.45
C HIS A 306 1.96 -3.50 -0.71
N CYS A 307 2.56 -2.65 0.07
CA CYS A 307 3.76 -2.92 0.84
C CYS A 307 3.70 -2.12 2.14
N ALA A 308 4.38 -2.56 3.18
CA ALA A 308 4.51 -1.78 4.40
C ALA A 308 5.94 -1.88 4.95
N VAL A 309 6.31 -0.88 5.74
CA VAL A 309 7.60 -0.81 6.43
C VAL A 309 7.34 -0.51 7.90
N ASP A 310 7.82 -1.37 8.77
CA ASP A 310 7.87 -1.10 10.21
C ASP A 310 9.25 -0.54 10.57
N PHE A 311 9.28 0.62 11.19
CA PHE A 311 10.51 1.23 11.70
C PHE A 311 10.72 0.78 13.13
N LEU A 312 11.49 -0.29 13.28
CA LEU A 312 11.78 -0.90 14.58
C LEU A 312 12.63 0.05 15.43
N ILE A 313 12.27 0.20 16.69
CA ILE A 313 13.10 0.88 17.69
C ILE A 313 13.82 -0.19 18.52
N ASP A 314 15.15 -0.17 18.46
CA ASP A 314 16.01 -1.18 19.13
C ASP A 314 15.61 -2.62 18.76
N GLY A 315 15.31 -2.85 17.48
CA GLY A 315 14.91 -4.16 16.95
C GLY A 315 13.49 -4.61 17.28
N THR A 316 12.68 -3.76 17.94
CA THR A 316 11.31 -4.11 18.34
C THR A 316 10.29 -3.21 17.66
N SER A 317 9.21 -3.82 17.13
CA SER A 317 8.08 -3.07 16.58
C SER A 317 7.38 -2.24 17.65
N ARG A 318 7.13 -0.98 17.32
CA ARG A 318 6.40 -0.02 18.18
C ARG A 318 5.20 0.59 17.47
N GLY A 319 4.84 0.06 16.29
CA GLY A 319 3.73 0.54 15.50
C GLY A 319 4.08 1.74 14.60
N TYR A 320 5.35 2.03 14.39
CA TYR A 320 5.79 3.08 13.46
C TYR A 320 5.77 2.54 12.04
N VAL A 321 4.57 2.38 11.50
CA VAL A 321 4.32 1.69 10.23
C VAL A 321 4.00 2.69 9.14
N GLN A 322 4.72 2.56 8.04
CA GLN A 322 4.37 3.19 6.77
C GLN A 322 3.62 2.21 5.89
N ASN A 323 2.56 2.66 5.22
CA ASN A 323 1.90 1.93 4.16
C ASN A 323 2.30 2.51 2.80
N LEU A 324 2.71 1.64 1.89
CA LEU A 324 3.08 1.98 0.53
C LEU A 324 2.12 1.33 -0.45
N THR A 325 1.56 2.12 -1.34
CA THR A 325 0.77 1.66 -2.48
C THR A 325 1.49 2.06 -3.77
N VAL A 326 1.79 1.08 -4.62
CA VAL A 326 2.40 1.32 -5.92
C VAL A 326 1.45 0.88 -7.02
N VAL A 327 1.14 1.79 -7.94
CA VAL A 327 0.32 1.54 -9.12
C VAL A 327 1.25 1.40 -10.33
N VAL A 328 1.20 0.25 -10.99
CA VAL A 328 1.87 0.02 -12.27
C VAL A 328 0.82 0.17 -13.37
N PRO A 329 0.92 1.20 -14.26
CA PRO A 329 -0.04 1.40 -15.32
C PRO A 329 -0.02 0.26 -16.34
N GLY A 330 -1.18 -0.02 -16.94
CA GLY A 330 -1.31 -1.02 -17.97
C GLY A 330 -2.02 -0.50 -19.21
N LEU A 331 -1.57 -0.93 -20.39
CA LEU A 331 -2.15 -0.61 -21.69
C LEU A 331 -3.03 -1.75 -22.18
N SER A 332 -4.18 -1.37 -22.72
CA SER A 332 -5.10 -2.25 -23.44
C SER A 332 -5.64 -1.57 -24.70
N ILE A 333 -6.03 -2.38 -25.68
CA ILE A 333 -6.73 -1.90 -26.88
C ILE A 333 -8.06 -2.66 -26.99
N ASN A 334 -9.14 -1.96 -27.35
CA ASN A 334 -10.44 -2.57 -27.54
C ASN A 334 -10.56 -3.19 -28.94
N ASP A 335 -11.53 -4.08 -29.10
CA ASP A 335 -11.98 -4.54 -30.39
C ASP A 335 -12.99 -3.57 -31.00
N VAL A 336 -13.11 -3.59 -32.34
CA VAL A 336 -13.96 -2.68 -33.09
C VAL A 336 -14.66 -3.45 -34.23
N SER A 337 -15.93 -3.16 -34.47
CA SER A 337 -16.62 -3.55 -35.71
C SER A 337 -17.08 -2.31 -36.44
N VAL A 338 -16.95 -2.38 -37.72
CA VAL A 338 -17.42 -1.36 -38.63
C VAL A 338 -18.03 -1.99 -39.85
N ASN A 339 -19.03 -1.32 -40.42
CA ASN A 339 -19.45 -1.66 -41.77
C ASN A 339 -18.34 -1.32 -42.75
N GLU A 340 -18.24 -2.06 -43.81
CA GLU A 340 -17.24 -1.85 -44.88
C GLU A 340 -17.28 -0.40 -45.42
N ASN A 341 -18.47 0.20 -45.52
CA ASN A 341 -18.66 1.58 -45.96
C ASN A 341 -18.39 2.65 -44.90
N ALA A 342 -17.97 2.28 -43.68
CA ALA A 342 -17.70 3.25 -42.60
C ALA A 342 -16.44 4.11 -42.86
N GLY A 343 -15.60 3.69 -43.77
CA GLY A 343 -14.37 4.38 -44.15
C GLY A 343 -13.22 4.22 -43.13
N ASN A 344 -13.49 4.06 -41.87
CA ASN A 344 -12.46 3.90 -40.83
C ASN A 344 -12.96 3.00 -39.67
N ALA A 345 -12.06 2.14 -39.18
CA ALA A 345 -12.16 1.50 -37.88
C ALA A 345 -11.34 2.27 -36.85
N THR A 346 -11.98 2.71 -35.77
CA THR A 346 -11.33 3.52 -34.72
C THR A 346 -11.21 2.74 -33.43
N PHE A 347 -10.00 2.27 -33.13
CA PHE A 347 -9.67 1.58 -31.89
C PHE A 347 -9.35 2.59 -30.79
N THR A 348 -9.70 2.21 -29.56
CA THR A 348 -9.34 2.99 -28.36
C THR A 348 -8.27 2.25 -27.58
N VAL A 349 -7.11 2.88 -27.43
CA VAL A 349 -6.07 2.41 -26.52
C VAL A 349 -6.28 3.09 -25.16
N SER A 350 -6.38 2.27 -24.11
CA SER A 350 -6.67 2.72 -22.75
C SER A 350 -5.51 2.44 -21.81
N LEU A 351 -5.30 3.35 -20.85
CA LEU A 351 -4.36 3.20 -19.75
C LEU A 351 -5.16 2.95 -18.47
N SER A 352 -4.83 1.89 -17.73
CA SER A 352 -5.58 1.44 -16.54
C SER A 352 -5.58 2.45 -15.39
N ALA A 353 -4.57 3.33 -15.34
CA ALA A 353 -4.46 4.42 -14.36
C ALA A 353 -3.72 5.60 -14.98
N PRO A 354 -4.04 6.85 -14.61
CA PRO A 354 -3.28 8.02 -15.06
C PRO A 354 -1.84 7.93 -14.57
N ALA A 355 -0.89 8.07 -15.49
CA ALA A 355 0.54 8.10 -15.17
C ALA A 355 1.04 9.55 -15.09
N PRO A 356 1.89 9.91 -14.11
CA PRO A 356 2.48 11.25 -14.02
C PRO A 356 3.64 11.47 -15.01
N PHE A 357 3.92 10.51 -15.87
CA PHE A 357 4.97 10.48 -16.88
C PHE A 357 4.38 10.10 -18.25
N PRO A 358 5.11 10.33 -19.37
CA PRO A 358 4.69 9.88 -20.68
C PRO A 358 4.64 8.36 -20.79
N VAL A 359 3.62 7.85 -21.51
CA VAL A 359 3.47 6.42 -21.85
C VAL A 359 3.35 6.29 -23.35
N SER A 360 3.97 5.26 -23.94
CA SER A 360 3.82 4.98 -25.36
C SER A 360 3.88 3.48 -25.66
N ALA A 361 3.32 3.11 -26.81
CA ALA A 361 3.49 1.79 -27.40
C ALA A 361 3.51 1.91 -28.93
N SER A 362 4.27 1.05 -29.60
CA SER A 362 4.17 0.85 -31.04
C SER A 362 2.92 0.05 -31.35
N PHE A 363 2.29 0.33 -32.49
CA PHE A 363 1.19 -0.50 -32.98
C PHE A 363 1.37 -0.84 -34.46
N ALA A 364 0.82 -1.98 -34.87
CA ALA A 364 0.77 -2.37 -36.26
C ALA A 364 -0.47 -3.25 -36.50
N THR A 365 -1.06 -3.12 -37.69
CA THR A 365 -2.10 -4.01 -38.18
C THR A 365 -1.50 -5.29 -38.71
N SER A 366 -2.25 -6.41 -38.62
CA SER A 366 -1.92 -7.70 -39.25
C SER A 366 -3.18 -8.28 -39.87
N ASN A 367 -3.01 -8.94 -41.03
CA ASN A 367 -4.10 -9.62 -41.72
C ASN A 367 -4.65 -10.78 -40.86
N GLY A 368 -5.95 -10.88 -40.85
CA GLY A 368 -6.69 -12.07 -40.46
C GLY A 368 -7.36 -12.68 -41.71
N THR A 369 -8.70 -12.77 -41.72
CA THR A 369 -9.46 -13.02 -42.94
C THR A 369 -9.46 -11.79 -43.83
N ALA A 370 -9.62 -10.61 -43.27
CA ALA A 370 -9.40 -9.35 -43.97
C ALA A 370 -7.91 -9.13 -44.31
N THR A 371 -7.62 -8.70 -45.54
CA THR A 371 -6.28 -8.58 -46.09
C THR A 371 -5.99 -7.16 -46.60
N ALA A 372 -4.85 -6.62 -46.24
CA ALA A 372 -4.42 -5.35 -46.82
C ALA A 372 -3.73 -5.59 -48.18
N PRO A 373 -3.97 -4.77 -49.20
CA PRO A 373 -4.76 -3.54 -49.22
C PRO A 373 -6.20 -3.73 -49.72
N ALA A 374 -6.73 -4.95 -49.82
CA ALA A 374 -8.06 -5.20 -50.40
C ALA A 374 -9.15 -4.64 -49.48
N ASP A 375 -9.14 -5.03 -48.21
CA ASP A 375 -10.24 -4.78 -47.27
C ASP A 375 -9.94 -3.63 -46.28
N TYR A 376 -8.66 -3.37 -46.05
CA TYR A 376 -8.22 -2.24 -45.20
C TYR A 376 -6.82 -1.74 -45.58
N ALA A 377 -6.46 -0.53 -45.18
CA ALA A 377 -5.12 -0.03 -45.35
C ALA A 377 -4.21 -0.40 -44.17
N ALA A 378 -3.11 -1.13 -44.46
CA ALA A 378 -2.13 -1.47 -43.43
C ALA A 378 -1.64 -0.20 -42.70
N THR A 379 -1.75 -0.19 -41.38
CA THR A 379 -1.47 0.97 -40.55
C THR A 379 -0.51 0.59 -39.42
N SER A 380 0.50 1.44 -39.20
CA SER A 380 1.44 1.28 -38.09
C SER A 380 1.91 2.63 -37.58
N GLY A 381 2.38 2.66 -36.33
CA GLY A 381 2.84 3.91 -35.71
C GLY A 381 3.15 3.76 -34.24
N VAL A 382 3.11 4.88 -33.55
CA VAL A 382 3.29 4.96 -32.10
C VAL A 382 2.08 5.69 -31.49
N VAL A 383 1.42 5.07 -30.54
CA VAL A 383 0.44 5.71 -29.68
C VAL A 383 1.15 6.27 -28.46
N SER A 384 0.91 7.56 -28.14
CA SER A 384 1.58 8.25 -27.05
C SER A 384 0.60 9.00 -26.18
N PHE A 385 0.76 8.85 -24.86
CA PHE A 385 0.00 9.51 -23.81
C PHE A 385 0.92 10.52 -23.13
N THR A 386 0.46 11.74 -22.97
CA THR A 386 1.09 12.70 -22.07
C THR A 386 0.67 12.41 -20.62
N ALA A 387 1.42 12.93 -19.65
CA ALA A 387 1.08 12.77 -18.23
C ALA A 387 -0.41 13.06 -17.95
N GLY A 388 -1.06 12.17 -17.23
CA GLY A 388 -2.47 12.24 -16.86
C GLY A 388 -3.47 11.76 -17.92
N GLN A 389 -3.06 11.52 -19.17
CA GLN A 389 -3.94 10.98 -20.20
C GLN A 389 -4.16 9.47 -20.00
N THR A 390 -5.40 9.01 -20.25
CA THR A 390 -5.77 7.60 -20.09
C THR A 390 -6.39 6.97 -21.34
N SER A 391 -6.59 7.73 -22.42
CA SER A 391 -7.20 7.22 -23.65
C SER A 391 -6.60 7.88 -24.88
N LYS A 392 -6.41 7.09 -25.94
CA LYS A 392 -6.00 7.50 -27.27
C LYS A 392 -6.68 6.65 -28.34
N GLN A 393 -6.79 7.19 -29.54
CA GLN A 393 -7.40 6.49 -30.66
C GLN A 393 -6.37 6.13 -31.73
N ILE A 394 -6.56 4.96 -32.33
CA ILE A 394 -5.87 4.50 -33.54
C ILE A 394 -6.96 4.33 -34.60
N THR A 395 -6.74 4.92 -35.76
CA THR A 395 -7.67 4.85 -36.89
C THR A 395 -7.05 4.01 -38.01
N VAL A 396 -7.76 3.00 -38.46
CA VAL A 396 -7.38 2.13 -39.58
C VAL A 396 -8.40 2.39 -40.71
N PRO A 397 -7.97 2.87 -41.89
CA PRO A 397 -8.88 3.05 -43.03
C PRO A 397 -9.39 1.70 -43.55
N ILE A 398 -10.70 1.62 -43.77
CA ILE A 398 -11.39 0.48 -44.36
C ILE A 398 -11.64 0.77 -45.83
N VAL A 399 -11.51 -0.27 -46.68
CA VAL A 399 -11.77 -0.19 -48.10
C VAL A 399 -13.16 -0.76 -48.35
N ASN A 400 -14.01 -0.01 -49.03
CA ASN A 400 -15.36 -0.43 -49.41
C ASN A 400 -15.37 -0.88 -50.88
N ASP A 401 -15.96 -2.00 -51.15
CA ASP A 401 -16.25 -2.42 -52.52
C ASP A 401 -17.75 -2.83 -52.71
N THR A 402 -18.10 -3.67 -53.64
CA THR A 402 -19.49 -4.07 -53.90
C THR A 402 -19.58 -5.60 -54.04
N VAL A 403 -18.58 -6.31 -53.60
CA VAL A 403 -18.53 -7.77 -53.63
C VAL A 403 -19.21 -8.30 -52.37
N ASP A 404 -20.18 -9.18 -52.53
CA ASP A 404 -20.80 -9.88 -51.39
C ASP A 404 -19.78 -10.85 -50.77
N GLU A 405 -19.26 -10.47 -49.62
CA GLU A 405 -18.20 -11.18 -48.91
C GLU A 405 -18.66 -11.61 -47.50
N ASN A 406 -17.90 -12.48 -46.89
CA ASN A 406 -18.11 -12.82 -45.51
C ASN A 406 -17.60 -11.69 -44.61
N ASN A 407 -18.16 -11.53 -43.40
CA ASN A 407 -17.56 -10.68 -42.39
C ASN A 407 -16.12 -11.10 -42.16
N GLU A 408 -15.22 -10.12 -42.13
CA GLU A 408 -13.79 -10.34 -42.11
C GLU A 408 -13.13 -9.69 -40.94
N THR A 409 -11.97 -10.19 -40.56
CA THR A 409 -11.24 -9.68 -39.39
C THR A 409 -9.79 -9.35 -39.70
N PHE A 410 -9.26 -8.33 -39.05
CA PHE A 410 -7.83 -8.01 -38.95
C PHE A 410 -7.49 -7.70 -37.50
N THR A 411 -6.22 -7.62 -37.16
CA THR A 411 -5.80 -7.27 -35.79
C THR A 411 -4.97 -6.00 -35.76
N VAL A 412 -5.03 -5.26 -34.64
CA VAL A 412 -4.11 -4.19 -34.28
C VAL A 412 -3.38 -4.61 -33.02
N THR A 413 -2.07 -4.80 -33.11
CA THR A 413 -1.27 -5.29 -31.97
C THR A 413 -0.39 -4.19 -31.41
N LEU A 414 -0.47 -3.96 -30.09
CA LEU A 414 0.43 -3.10 -29.34
C LEU A 414 1.72 -3.87 -29.00
N SER A 415 2.85 -3.18 -29.11
CA SER A 415 4.17 -3.75 -28.81
C SER A 415 5.13 -2.70 -28.24
N ALA A 416 6.27 -3.13 -27.70
CA ALA A 416 7.32 -2.27 -27.17
C ALA A 416 6.80 -1.14 -26.26
N PRO A 417 6.03 -1.45 -25.20
CA PRO A 417 5.48 -0.45 -24.30
C PRO A 417 6.58 0.28 -23.56
N THR A 418 6.37 1.58 -23.32
CA THR A 418 7.23 2.41 -22.48
C THR A 418 6.33 3.09 -21.45
N GLY A 419 6.70 3.01 -20.18
CA GLY A 419 5.94 3.64 -19.10
C GLY A 419 4.73 2.84 -18.59
N ALA A 420 4.39 1.71 -19.21
CA ALA A 420 3.29 0.85 -18.79
C ALA A 420 3.56 -0.62 -19.15
N ALA A 421 2.86 -1.55 -18.52
CA ALA A 421 2.81 -2.94 -18.95
C ALA A 421 1.67 -3.16 -19.96
N LEU A 422 1.76 -4.19 -20.79
CA LEU A 422 0.64 -4.61 -21.64
C LEU A 422 -0.31 -5.52 -20.86
N ILE A 423 -1.61 -5.18 -20.86
CA ILE A 423 -2.68 -5.99 -20.27
C ILE A 423 -3.38 -6.77 -21.39
N ASP A 424 -3.80 -6.04 -22.40
CA ASP A 424 -4.50 -6.58 -23.56
C ASP A 424 -3.91 -5.91 -24.81
N PRO A 425 -2.94 -6.57 -25.44
CA PRO A 425 -2.16 -5.94 -26.50
C PRO A 425 -2.83 -6.02 -27.88
N THR A 426 -3.94 -6.76 -28.06
CA THR A 426 -4.49 -7.04 -29.38
C THR A 426 -5.95 -6.62 -29.45
N GLY A 427 -6.26 -5.70 -30.35
CA GLY A 427 -7.62 -5.35 -30.74
C GLY A 427 -7.99 -6.00 -32.06
N VAL A 428 -9.14 -6.65 -32.12
CA VAL A 428 -9.70 -7.23 -33.35
C VAL A 428 -10.56 -6.20 -34.04
N GLY A 429 -10.29 -5.94 -35.32
CA GLY A 429 -11.16 -5.19 -36.21
C GLY A 429 -12.00 -6.13 -37.02
N THR A 430 -13.33 -6.00 -36.95
CA THR A 430 -14.24 -6.75 -37.81
C THR A 430 -14.84 -5.82 -38.85
N ILE A 431 -14.73 -6.21 -40.12
CA ILE A 431 -15.36 -5.56 -41.29
C ILE A 431 -16.65 -6.33 -41.58
N VAL A 432 -17.76 -5.64 -41.51
CA VAL A 432 -19.08 -6.20 -41.77
C VAL A 432 -19.45 -5.95 -43.22
N ASP A 433 -19.67 -6.99 -43.97
CA ASP A 433 -20.30 -6.87 -45.25
C ASP A 433 -21.74 -6.40 -45.09
N GLN A 434 -22.12 -5.38 -45.83
CA GLN A 434 -23.44 -4.74 -45.75
C GLN A 434 -24.44 -5.24 -46.81
N ASP A 435 -24.01 -6.08 -47.70
CA ASP A 435 -24.86 -6.61 -48.81
C ASP A 435 -25.77 -7.76 -48.33
N ARG A 436 -25.58 -8.19 -47.05
CA ARG A 436 -26.43 -9.20 -46.40
C ARG A 436 -27.72 -8.64 -45.86
N ASN A 437 -28.80 -9.45 -45.83
CA ASN A 437 -30.08 -9.07 -45.29
C ASN A 437 -30.04 -8.80 -43.76
N GLY A 438 -29.11 -9.46 -43.03
CA GLY A 438 -28.91 -9.24 -41.62
C GLY A 438 -27.67 -9.97 -41.09
N VAL A 439 -27.25 -9.60 -39.88
CA VAL A 439 -26.08 -10.16 -39.19
C VAL A 439 -26.43 -10.62 -37.78
N PHE A 440 -25.74 -11.67 -37.34
CA PHE A 440 -25.67 -12.03 -35.93
C PHE A 440 -24.60 -11.18 -35.22
N SER A 441 -24.89 -10.70 -34.02
CA SER A 441 -23.89 -10.18 -33.11
C SER A 441 -23.82 -11.03 -31.84
N CYS A 442 -22.64 -11.11 -31.27
CA CYS A 442 -22.42 -11.80 -30.02
C CYS A 442 -21.25 -11.13 -29.27
N SER A 443 -21.29 -11.12 -27.97
CA SER A 443 -20.17 -10.63 -27.16
C SER A 443 -20.16 -11.28 -25.80
N ALA A 444 -18.97 -11.49 -25.25
CA ALA A 444 -18.76 -11.96 -23.91
C ALA A 444 -17.77 -11.07 -23.17
N THR A 445 -18.10 -10.71 -21.94
CA THR A 445 -17.20 -9.99 -21.03
C THR A 445 -17.24 -10.68 -19.67
N ALA A 446 -16.11 -11.24 -19.25
CA ALA A 446 -16.11 -11.96 -17.98
C ALA A 446 -16.05 -11.02 -16.77
N LEU A 447 -15.34 -9.89 -16.88
CA LEU A 447 -15.27 -8.87 -15.81
C LEU A 447 -15.37 -7.46 -16.40
N ASN A 448 -16.26 -6.66 -15.85
CA ASN A 448 -16.33 -5.23 -16.10
C ASN A 448 -16.41 -4.49 -14.76
N LEU A 449 -15.40 -3.69 -14.43
CA LEU A 449 -15.32 -2.84 -13.25
C LEU A 449 -15.27 -1.38 -13.70
N ALA A 450 -16.36 -0.64 -13.56
CA ALA A 450 -16.45 0.77 -13.94
C ALA A 450 -15.97 1.08 -15.36
N GLY A 451 -16.26 0.20 -16.32
CA GLY A 451 -15.83 0.34 -17.71
C GLY A 451 -14.48 -0.32 -18.05
N LEU A 452 -13.71 -0.74 -17.06
CA LEU A 452 -12.51 -1.57 -17.27
C LEU A 452 -12.95 -3.02 -17.50
N LYS A 453 -12.77 -3.51 -18.72
CA LYS A 453 -13.19 -4.84 -19.13
C LYS A 453 -12.00 -5.80 -19.22
N ALA A 454 -12.16 -7.03 -18.73
CA ALA A 454 -11.17 -8.11 -18.86
C ALA A 454 -11.85 -9.44 -19.17
N GLY A 455 -11.15 -10.30 -19.89
CA GLY A 455 -11.74 -11.52 -20.46
C GLY A 455 -12.84 -11.13 -21.44
N LYS A 456 -12.48 -10.67 -22.63
CA LYS A 456 -13.41 -10.20 -23.65
C LYS A 456 -13.29 -11.07 -24.89
N ALA A 457 -14.41 -11.54 -25.39
CA ALA A 457 -14.51 -12.12 -26.70
C ALA A 457 -15.56 -11.36 -27.49
N ASN A 458 -15.21 -10.99 -28.69
CA ASN A 458 -16.00 -10.21 -29.63
C ASN A 458 -16.70 -9.01 -28.97
N PRO A 459 -16.34 -7.75 -29.22
CA PRO A 459 -16.95 -6.59 -28.57
C PRO A 459 -18.44 -6.45 -28.91
N ALA A 460 -19.18 -5.76 -28.05
CA ALA A 460 -20.58 -5.44 -28.28
C ALA A 460 -20.76 -4.70 -29.63
N ASP A 461 -21.88 -4.95 -30.27
CA ASP A 461 -22.30 -4.37 -31.56
C ASP A 461 -21.45 -4.80 -32.77
N LEU A 462 -20.66 -5.86 -32.63
CA LEU A 462 -19.90 -6.47 -33.74
C LEU A 462 -20.63 -7.68 -34.31
N PRO A 463 -20.42 -7.99 -35.60
CA PRO A 463 -20.76 -9.31 -36.11
C PRO A 463 -20.12 -10.40 -35.26
N CYS A 464 -20.87 -11.44 -35.03
CA CYS A 464 -20.39 -12.58 -34.27
C CYS A 464 -19.30 -13.29 -35.06
N VAL A 465 -18.17 -13.53 -34.41
CA VAL A 465 -17.07 -14.37 -34.91
C VAL A 465 -16.64 -15.31 -33.79
N ASP A 466 -15.94 -16.39 -34.18
CA ASP A 466 -15.28 -17.26 -33.21
C ASP A 466 -14.11 -16.50 -32.58
N ASP A 467 -14.21 -16.24 -31.28
CA ASP A 467 -13.21 -15.54 -30.52
C ASP A 467 -13.11 -16.08 -29.09
N SER A 468 -11.95 -15.98 -28.48
CA SER A 468 -11.78 -16.39 -27.10
C SER A 468 -10.64 -15.64 -26.42
N ASP A 469 -10.87 -15.22 -25.18
CA ASP A 469 -9.87 -14.59 -24.33
C ASP A 469 -9.79 -15.30 -22.97
N THR A 470 -8.57 -15.49 -22.47
CA THR A 470 -8.32 -16.13 -21.16
C THR A 470 -7.29 -15.35 -20.36
N VAL A 471 -7.69 -14.89 -19.18
CA VAL A 471 -6.82 -14.20 -18.22
C VAL A 471 -6.65 -15.08 -16.99
N ALA A 472 -5.42 -15.45 -16.64
CA ALA A 472 -5.14 -16.41 -15.57
C ALA A 472 -5.49 -15.88 -14.17
N SER A 473 -5.27 -14.60 -13.91
CA SER A 473 -5.70 -13.93 -12.68
C SER A 473 -5.69 -12.41 -12.88
N LEU A 474 -6.57 -11.73 -12.17
CA LEU A 474 -6.70 -10.28 -12.25
C LEU A 474 -7.11 -9.71 -10.89
N ASN A 475 -6.42 -8.66 -10.46
CA ASN A 475 -6.81 -7.86 -9.32
C ASN A 475 -7.03 -6.42 -9.79
N LEU A 476 -8.26 -5.94 -9.70
CA LEU A 476 -8.65 -4.59 -10.10
C LEU A 476 -9.25 -3.84 -8.93
N THR A 477 -8.92 -2.55 -8.82
CA THR A 477 -9.49 -1.65 -7.82
C THR A 477 -10.07 -0.41 -8.52
N SER A 478 -11.30 -0.06 -8.18
CA SER A 478 -11.94 1.20 -8.58
C SER A 478 -12.64 1.81 -7.37
N GLY A 479 -12.17 2.96 -6.93
CA GLY A 479 -12.67 3.59 -5.71
C GLY A 479 -12.51 2.70 -4.47
N LEU A 480 -13.63 2.36 -3.82
CA LEU A 480 -13.66 1.47 -2.66
C LEU A 480 -13.85 -0.01 -3.02
N VAL A 481 -14.01 -0.33 -4.29
CA VAL A 481 -14.26 -1.69 -4.76
C VAL A 481 -12.96 -2.31 -5.26
N ASN A 482 -12.58 -3.45 -4.67
CA ASN A 482 -11.50 -4.31 -5.15
C ASN A 482 -12.08 -5.64 -5.61
N VAL A 483 -11.67 -6.10 -6.79
CA VAL A 483 -12.06 -7.39 -7.38
C VAL A 483 -10.82 -8.22 -7.62
N ASP A 484 -10.71 -9.35 -6.95
CA ASP A 484 -9.68 -10.39 -7.19
C ASP A 484 -10.37 -11.59 -7.87
N ALA A 485 -10.08 -11.80 -9.14
CA ALA A 485 -10.67 -12.84 -9.96
C ALA A 485 -9.59 -13.78 -10.51
N LYS A 486 -9.90 -15.09 -10.56
CA LYS A 486 -8.97 -16.14 -11.06
C LYS A 486 -9.59 -16.87 -12.20
N VAL A 487 -8.78 -17.12 -13.21
CA VAL A 487 -9.14 -17.78 -14.48
C VAL A 487 -10.42 -17.20 -15.05
N ILE A 488 -10.25 -16.14 -15.79
CA ILE A 488 -11.31 -15.40 -16.47
C ILE A 488 -11.30 -15.87 -17.92
N THR A 489 -12.42 -16.33 -18.44
CA THR A 489 -12.56 -16.74 -19.82
C THR A 489 -13.79 -16.12 -20.45
N ALA A 490 -13.66 -15.67 -21.68
CA ALA A 490 -14.75 -15.27 -22.53
C ALA A 490 -14.62 -15.99 -23.88
N SER A 491 -15.72 -16.37 -24.50
CA SER A 491 -15.75 -16.96 -25.83
C SER A 491 -17.02 -16.61 -26.56
N THR A 492 -16.90 -16.51 -27.88
CA THR A 492 -18.00 -16.38 -28.83
C THR A 492 -17.89 -17.46 -29.88
N ASP A 493 -19.00 -17.84 -30.46
CA ASP A 493 -19.13 -18.96 -31.43
C ASP A 493 -20.19 -18.58 -32.46
N LEU A 494 -19.80 -18.55 -33.70
CA LEU A 494 -20.70 -18.41 -34.86
C LEU A 494 -20.78 -19.72 -35.63
N SER A 495 -21.94 -20.30 -35.71
CA SER A 495 -22.12 -21.58 -36.38
C SER A 495 -23.15 -21.46 -37.52
N PRO A 496 -22.70 -21.65 -38.79
CA PRO A 496 -21.33 -21.93 -39.20
C PRO A 496 -20.38 -20.75 -39.01
N ASP A 497 -19.05 -21.00 -38.97
CA ASP A 497 -17.98 -19.99 -38.71
C ASP A 497 -18.08 -18.75 -39.61
N ASN A 498 -18.65 -18.91 -40.78
CA ASN A 498 -19.12 -17.81 -41.63
C ASN A 498 -20.63 -17.87 -41.75
N GLN A 499 -21.31 -16.78 -41.40
CA GLN A 499 -22.76 -16.70 -41.50
C GLN A 499 -23.20 -17.05 -42.94
N ASN A 500 -24.18 -17.94 -43.08
CA ASN A 500 -24.73 -18.29 -44.39
C ASN A 500 -25.40 -17.07 -45.05
N ILE A 501 -25.14 -16.83 -46.31
CA ILE A 501 -25.85 -15.83 -47.13
C ILE A 501 -27.34 -16.15 -47.18
N VAL A 502 -27.69 -17.42 -47.42
CA VAL A 502 -29.05 -17.94 -47.31
C VAL A 502 -29.21 -18.62 -45.96
N PRO A 503 -30.04 -18.09 -45.05
CA PRO A 503 -30.23 -18.65 -43.72
C PRO A 503 -30.67 -20.12 -43.74
N VAL A 504 -30.09 -20.89 -42.84
CA VAL A 504 -30.38 -22.32 -42.65
C VAL A 504 -30.90 -22.57 -41.25
N LEU A 505 -31.77 -23.57 -41.10
CA LEU A 505 -32.23 -23.98 -39.77
C LEU A 505 -31.04 -24.41 -38.91
N GLY A 506 -30.88 -23.78 -37.76
CA GLY A 506 -29.79 -24.05 -36.83
C GLY A 506 -28.63 -23.06 -36.90
N ASP A 507 -28.61 -22.13 -37.89
CA ASP A 507 -27.63 -21.03 -37.89
C ASP A 507 -27.71 -20.30 -36.54
N LYS A 508 -26.53 -20.06 -35.92
CA LYS A 508 -26.47 -19.68 -34.52
C LYS A 508 -25.29 -18.76 -34.23
N ALA A 509 -25.54 -17.78 -33.38
CA ALA A 509 -24.49 -17.08 -32.66
C ALA A 509 -24.62 -17.32 -31.14
N ALA A 510 -23.51 -17.54 -30.48
CA ALA A 510 -23.48 -17.77 -29.04
C ALA A 510 -22.31 -17.03 -28.36
N SER A 511 -22.49 -16.72 -27.11
CA SER A 511 -21.45 -16.11 -26.27
C SER A 511 -21.44 -16.75 -24.88
N THR A 512 -20.27 -16.87 -24.29
CA THR A 512 -20.07 -17.44 -22.95
C THR A 512 -19.00 -16.66 -22.21
N ALA A 513 -19.30 -16.28 -20.98
CA ALA A 513 -18.31 -15.69 -20.06
C ALA A 513 -18.25 -16.53 -18.79
N LYS A 514 -17.04 -16.81 -18.30
CA LYS A 514 -16.80 -17.63 -17.10
C LYS A 514 -15.67 -17.08 -16.25
N ILE A 515 -15.84 -17.17 -14.93
CA ILE A 515 -14.81 -16.90 -13.93
C ILE A 515 -14.77 -18.07 -12.96
N GLU A 516 -13.59 -18.61 -12.66
CA GLU A 516 -13.47 -19.80 -11.78
C GLU A 516 -13.64 -19.47 -10.29
N SER A 517 -13.13 -18.31 -9.85
CA SER A 517 -13.41 -17.79 -8.50
C SER A 517 -13.20 -16.30 -8.44
N THR A 518 -13.98 -15.62 -7.60
CA THR A 518 -13.89 -14.17 -7.43
C THR A 518 -14.09 -13.79 -5.97
N LYS A 519 -13.27 -12.83 -5.51
CA LYS A 519 -13.47 -12.13 -4.24
C LYS A 519 -13.63 -10.64 -4.52
N ILE A 520 -14.74 -10.07 -4.06
CA ILE A 520 -15.00 -8.64 -4.13
C ILE A 520 -15.00 -8.08 -2.71
N THR A 521 -14.29 -6.97 -2.53
CA THR A 521 -14.25 -6.25 -1.25
C THR A 521 -14.68 -4.81 -1.49
N VAL A 522 -15.62 -4.31 -0.69
CA VAL A 522 -16.14 -2.94 -0.81
C VAL A 522 -15.87 -2.19 0.48
N GLY A 523 -14.90 -1.28 0.46
CA GLY A 523 -14.57 -0.37 1.57
C GLY A 523 -14.28 -1.06 2.90
N GLY A 524 -13.88 -2.34 2.90
CA GLY A 524 -13.73 -3.15 4.12
C GLY A 524 -15.04 -3.51 4.83
N LEU A 525 -16.20 -3.07 4.32
CA LEU A 525 -17.52 -3.29 4.93
C LEU A 525 -18.21 -4.54 4.44
N VAL A 526 -18.01 -4.90 3.16
CA VAL A 526 -18.63 -6.05 2.53
C VAL A 526 -17.57 -6.86 1.81
N THR A 527 -17.57 -8.17 2.04
CA THR A 527 -16.78 -9.15 1.31
C THR A 527 -17.73 -10.14 0.65
N ILE A 528 -17.62 -10.29 -0.67
CA ILE A 528 -18.39 -11.24 -1.48
C ILE A 528 -17.41 -12.24 -2.06
N GLU A 529 -17.60 -13.52 -1.78
CA GLU A 529 -16.81 -14.60 -2.33
C GLU A 529 -17.70 -15.48 -3.20
N LEU A 530 -17.32 -15.65 -4.45
CA LEU A 530 -18.03 -16.41 -5.46
C LEU A 530 -17.15 -17.55 -5.97
N GLY A 531 -17.73 -18.72 -6.12
CA GLY A 531 -17.11 -19.85 -6.82
C GLY A 531 -17.17 -19.67 -8.33
N VAL A 532 -17.34 -20.77 -9.07
CA VAL A 532 -17.47 -20.68 -10.54
C VAL A 532 -18.73 -19.89 -10.89
N ILE A 533 -18.53 -18.86 -11.72
CA ILE A 533 -19.55 -18.00 -12.27
C ILE A 533 -19.53 -18.21 -13.79
N GLN A 534 -20.67 -18.41 -14.40
CA GLN A 534 -20.79 -18.53 -15.85
C GLN A 534 -22.08 -17.90 -16.33
N SER A 535 -22.03 -17.20 -17.46
CA SER A 535 -23.17 -16.79 -18.25
C SER A 535 -23.05 -17.34 -19.68
N SER A 536 -24.16 -17.51 -20.34
CA SER A 536 -24.23 -17.80 -21.77
C SER A 536 -25.47 -17.15 -22.38
N ALA A 537 -25.31 -16.66 -23.60
CA ALA A 537 -26.39 -16.13 -24.42
C ALA A 537 -26.27 -16.71 -25.83
N SER A 538 -27.38 -16.96 -26.49
CA SER A 538 -27.38 -17.42 -27.87
C SER A 538 -28.64 -16.98 -28.61
N VAL A 539 -28.48 -16.81 -29.90
CA VAL A 539 -29.59 -16.69 -30.87
C VAL A 539 -29.43 -17.78 -31.92
N THR A 540 -30.54 -18.41 -32.29
CA THR A 540 -30.56 -19.53 -33.26
C THR A 540 -31.73 -19.33 -34.21
N CYS A 541 -31.50 -19.55 -35.53
CA CYS A 541 -32.56 -19.58 -36.50
C CYS A 541 -33.37 -20.86 -36.35
N THR A 542 -34.64 -20.74 -35.97
CA THR A 542 -35.57 -21.86 -35.75
C THR A 542 -36.77 -21.76 -36.71
N ALA A 543 -37.48 -22.87 -36.90
CA ALA A 543 -38.69 -22.86 -37.74
C ALA A 543 -39.78 -22.03 -37.13
N GLY A 544 -40.28 -21.03 -37.85
CA GLY A 544 -41.44 -20.20 -37.53
C GLY A 544 -42.62 -20.45 -38.51
N PRO A 545 -43.76 -19.76 -38.27
CA PRO A 545 -44.99 -19.96 -39.09
C PRO A 545 -44.85 -19.62 -40.57
N SER A 546 -43.93 -18.69 -40.91
CA SER A 546 -43.74 -18.15 -42.26
C SER A 546 -42.29 -18.23 -42.77
N GLY A 547 -41.44 -19.04 -42.16
CA GLY A 547 -40.01 -19.17 -42.47
C GLY A 547 -39.18 -19.31 -41.20
N LEU A 548 -37.86 -19.06 -41.29
CA LEU A 548 -36.99 -19.09 -40.11
C LEU A 548 -37.16 -17.79 -39.28
N VAL A 549 -37.06 -17.95 -37.97
CA VAL A 549 -37.15 -16.85 -37.02
C VAL A 549 -36.03 -16.96 -35.98
N PRO A 550 -35.48 -15.84 -35.49
CA PRO A 550 -34.47 -15.88 -34.43
C PRO A 550 -35.11 -16.27 -33.07
N THR A 551 -34.51 -17.22 -32.40
CA THR A 551 -34.90 -17.65 -31.05
C THR A 551 -33.78 -17.38 -30.08
N PHE A 552 -34.05 -16.61 -29.05
CA PHE A 552 -33.06 -16.17 -28.05
C PHE A 552 -33.07 -17.06 -26.81
N SER A 553 -31.90 -17.37 -26.29
CA SER A 553 -31.74 -18.11 -25.04
C SER A 553 -30.59 -17.52 -24.20
N GLY A 554 -30.86 -17.31 -22.91
CA GLY A 554 -29.87 -16.87 -21.93
C GLY A 554 -29.90 -17.73 -20.68
N SER A 555 -28.74 -18.04 -20.11
CA SER A 555 -28.65 -18.78 -18.86
C SER A 555 -27.39 -18.38 -18.08
N SER A 556 -27.44 -18.50 -16.74
CA SER A 556 -26.27 -18.33 -15.89
C SER A 556 -26.25 -19.30 -14.71
N SER A 557 -25.06 -19.54 -14.18
CA SER A 557 -24.86 -20.39 -13.01
C SER A 557 -23.80 -19.81 -12.09
N ILE A 558 -24.02 -19.97 -10.78
CA ILE A 558 -23.11 -19.57 -9.71
C ILE A 558 -22.98 -20.77 -8.77
N SER A 559 -21.77 -21.33 -8.68
CA SER A 559 -21.57 -22.58 -7.90
C SER A 559 -21.62 -22.38 -6.40
N SER A 560 -21.20 -21.21 -5.91
CA SER A 560 -21.28 -20.85 -4.50
C SER A 560 -21.22 -19.34 -4.32
N LEU A 561 -21.86 -18.85 -3.26
CA LEU A 561 -21.83 -17.44 -2.84
C LEU A 561 -21.71 -17.35 -1.33
N LYS A 562 -20.77 -16.52 -0.86
CA LYS A 562 -20.69 -16.09 0.54
C LYS A 562 -20.65 -14.57 0.62
N ILE A 563 -21.37 -14.03 1.57
CA ILE A 563 -21.36 -12.59 1.88
C ILE A 563 -20.93 -12.43 3.34
N ASN A 564 -19.82 -11.77 3.58
CA ASN A 564 -19.18 -11.64 4.90
C ASN A 564 -19.01 -13.00 5.61
N GLY A 565 -18.60 -14.03 4.83
CA GLY A 565 -18.39 -15.39 5.31
C GLY A 565 -19.67 -16.24 5.44
N VAL A 566 -20.86 -15.65 5.30
CA VAL A 566 -22.14 -16.37 5.37
C VAL A 566 -22.51 -16.93 3.99
N THR A 567 -22.77 -18.23 3.92
CA THR A 567 -23.19 -18.90 2.66
C THR A 567 -24.63 -18.50 2.29
N VAL A 568 -24.81 -18.10 1.02
CA VAL A 568 -26.10 -17.77 0.43
C VAL A 568 -26.42 -18.82 -0.63
N THR A 569 -27.61 -19.40 -0.58
CA THR A 569 -28.09 -20.35 -1.60
C THR A 569 -28.53 -19.56 -2.83
N VAL A 570 -27.94 -19.90 -3.98
CA VAL A 570 -28.27 -19.30 -5.28
C VAL A 570 -28.89 -20.37 -6.17
N GLY A 571 -30.10 -20.08 -6.68
CA GLY A 571 -30.75 -20.87 -7.72
C GLY A 571 -30.44 -20.31 -9.11
N SER A 572 -31.18 -20.79 -10.13
CA SER A 572 -31.07 -20.28 -11.51
C SER A 572 -31.97 -19.06 -11.78
N ALA A 573 -32.91 -18.76 -10.91
CA ALA A 573 -33.80 -17.62 -11.07
C ALA A 573 -33.10 -16.29 -10.70
N PRO A 574 -33.51 -15.15 -11.30
CA PRO A 574 -33.03 -13.84 -10.91
C PRO A 574 -33.24 -13.56 -9.42
N LEU A 575 -32.20 -13.07 -8.75
CA LEU A 575 -32.22 -12.76 -7.32
C LEU A 575 -31.55 -11.42 -7.06
N THR A 576 -32.15 -10.58 -6.23
CA THR A 576 -31.52 -9.33 -5.76
C THR A 576 -31.33 -9.40 -4.25
N ILE A 577 -30.10 -9.19 -3.79
CA ILE A 577 -29.72 -9.18 -2.39
C ILE A 577 -29.32 -7.75 -2.01
N PRO A 578 -30.07 -7.07 -1.11
CA PRO A 578 -29.68 -5.75 -0.62
C PRO A 578 -28.42 -5.85 0.25
N LEU A 579 -27.49 -4.92 0.05
CA LEU A 579 -26.25 -4.79 0.81
C LEU A 579 -26.18 -3.40 1.45
N VAL A 580 -25.38 -3.24 2.50
CA VAL A 580 -25.15 -1.91 3.11
C VAL A 580 -24.49 -0.91 2.17
N VAL A 581 -23.90 -1.38 1.09
CA VAL A 581 -23.16 -0.58 0.10
C VAL A 581 -23.87 -0.51 -1.27
N GLY A 582 -25.08 -1.07 -1.39
CA GLY A 582 -25.83 -1.14 -2.65
C GLY A 582 -26.65 -2.41 -2.80
N SER A 583 -26.61 -3.07 -3.96
CA SER A 583 -27.31 -4.32 -4.19
C SER A 583 -26.49 -5.31 -5.04
N LEU A 584 -26.63 -6.60 -4.75
CA LEU A 584 -26.07 -7.70 -5.54
C LEU A 584 -27.22 -8.35 -6.33
N LYS A 585 -27.20 -8.24 -7.65
CA LYS A 585 -28.15 -8.85 -8.57
C LYS A 585 -27.53 -10.09 -9.19
N LEU A 586 -28.24 -11.20 -9.18
CA LEU A 586 -27.78 -12.50 -9.67
C LEU A 586 -28.71 -13.02 -10.77
N ASN A 587 -28.15 -13.72 -11.75
CA ASN A 587 -28.85 -14.39 -12.83
C ASN A 587 -29.81 -13.46 -13.62
N GLY A 588 -29.37 -12.23 -13.88
CA GLY A 588 -30.17 -11.26 -14.64
C GLY A 588 -30.20 -11.61 -16.12
N THR A 589 -31.40 -11.70 -16.71
CA THR A 589 -31.62 -11.86 -18.14
C THR A 589 -32.42 -10.69 -18.67
N THR A 590 -31.94 -10.04 -19.71
CA THR A 590 -32.68 -9.01 -20.46
C THR A 590 -32.89 -9.52 -21.88
N THR A 591 -34.11 -9.56 -22.33
CA THR A 591 -34.45 -9.96 -23.70
C THR A 591 -35.25 -8.85 -24.38
N THR A 592 -34.85 -8.50 -25.58
CA THR A 592 -35.59 -7.60 -26.46
C THR A 592 -36.19 -8.40 -27.64
N GLY A 593 -36.80 -7.73 -28.61
CA GLY A 593 -37.24 -8.36 -29.85
C GLY A 593 -36.10 -8.87 -30.73
N THR A 594 -34.88 -8.37 -30.50
CA THR A 594 -33.69 -8.64 -31.34
C THR A 594 -32.50 -9.12 -30.56
N SER A 595 -32.51 -9.16 -29.22
CA SER A 595 -31.32 -9.50 -28.43
C SER A 595 -31.63 -10.24 -27.13
N VAL A 596 -30.66 -10.94 -26.61
CA VAL A 596 -30.60 -11.46 -25.25
C VAL A 596 -29.26 -11.12 -24.60
N THR A 597 -29.32 -10.55 -23.40
CA THR A 597 -28.15 -10.30 -22.53
C THR A 597 -28.33 -11.06 -21.23
N GLN A 598 -27.37 -11.89 -20.89
CA GLN A 598 -27.31 -12.66 -19.65
C GLN A 598 -26.18 -12.14 -18.78
N GLN A 599 -26.50 -11.70 -17.55
CA GLN A 599 -25.53 -11.27 -16.55
C GLN A 599 -25.61 -12.20 -15.34
N ALA A 600 -24.53 -12.89 -15.04
CA ALA A 600 -24.52 -13.81 -13.90
C ALA A 600 -24.52 -13.06 -12.57
N VAL A 601 -23.68 -12.01 -12.44
CA VAL A 601 -23.55 -11.21 -11.22
C VAL A 601 -23.40 -9.74 -11.58
N VAL A 602 -24.20 -8.88 -10.95
CA VAL A 602 -24.06 -7.42 -10.99
C VAL A 602 -24.05 -6.90 -9.56
N LEU A 603 -22.93 -6.30 -9.16
CA LEU A 603 -22.84 -5.53 -7.92
C LEU A 603 -23.03 -4.05 -8.28
N ASP A 604 -24.14 -3.50 -7.83
CA ASP A 604 -24.55 -2.11 -8.06
C ASP A 604 -24.31 -1.33 -6.77
N THR A 605 -23.31 -0.44 -6.79
CA THR A 605 -22.98 0.41 -5.65
C THR A 605 -23.22 1.89 -5.99
N LEU A 606 -23.25 2.75 -4.97
CA LEU A 606 -23.44 4.19 -5.18
C LEU A 606 -22.31 4.86 -6.00
N LEU A 607 -21.15 4.22 -6.13
CA LEU A 607 -19.95 4.82 -6.73
C LEU A 607 -19.39 4.02 -7.91
N THR A 608 -19.63 2.71 -7.96
CA THR A 608 -18.96 1.81 -8.90
C THR A 608 -19.80 0.56 -9.12
N ASP A 609 -20.04 0.20 -10.36
CA ASP A 609 -20.71 -1.05 -10.75
C ASP A 609 -19.68 -2.10 -11.14
N VAL A 610 -19.95 -3.34 -10.75
CA VAL A 610 -19.18 -4.52 -11.15
C VAL A 610 -20.11 -5.49 -11.85
N VAL A 611 -19.79 -5.86 -13.09
CA VAL A 611 -20.46 -6.94 -13.81
C VAL A 611 -19.51 -8.11 -13.96
N LEU A 612 -19.94 -9.29 -13.51
CA LEU A 612 -19.20 -10.53 -13.66
C LEU A 612 -19.97 -11.50 -14.54
N ALA A 613 -19.32 -12.00 -15.56
CA ALA A 613 -19.83 -12.90 -16.58
C ALA A 613 -21.11 -12.33 -17.25
N GLU A 614 -20.88 -11.48 -18.25
CA GLU A 614 -21.89 -10.97 -19.16
C GLU A 614 -21.75 -11.61 -20.54
N SER A 615 -22.85 -12.08 -21.11
CA SER A 615 -22.94 -12.68 -22.44
C SER A 615 -24.11 -12.08 -23.19
N THR A 616 -23.89 -11.67 -24.43
CA THR A 616 -24.92 -11.08 -25.29
C THR A 616 -24.95 -11.79 -26.64
N ALA A 617 -26.14 -12.01 -27.18
CA ALA A 617 -26.37 -12.44 -28.55
C ALA A 617 -27.54 -11.64 -29.12
N ASP A 618 -27.39 -11.12 -30.32
CA ASP A 618 -28.44 -10.37 -30.99
C ASP A 618 -28.48 -10.60 -32.51
N VAL A 619 -29.51 -10.04 -33.13
CA VAL A 619 -29.69 -9.97 -34.57
C VAL A 619 -30.04 -8.54 -34.96
N HIS A 620 -29.48 -8.06 -36.02
CA HIS A 620 -29.82 -6.76 -36.60
C HIS A 620 -29.66 -6.75 -38.12
N GLY A 621 -30.22 -5.76 -38.76
CA GLY A 621 -30.10 -5.52 -40.18
C GLY A 621 -28.72 -4.94 -40.56
N THR A 622 -28.41 -4.97 -41.84
CA THR A 622 -27.25 -4.29 -42.42
C THR A 622 -27.56 -2.84 -42.78
N ALA A 623 -26.57 -2.07 -43.20
CA ALA A 623 -26.78 -0.69 -43.67
C ALA A 623 -27.70 -0.61 -44.88
N LEU A 624 -27.70 -1.59 -45.77
CA LEU A 624 -28.59 -1.69 -46.92
C LEU A 624 -29.96 -2.23 -46.54
N HIS A 625 -30.05 -3.05 -45.52
CA HIS A 625 -31.26 -3.69 -45.01
C HIS A 625 -31.47 -3.38 -43.52
N PRO A 626 -31.74 -2.12 -43.11
CA PRO A 626 -31.77 -1.73 -41.69
C PRO A 626 -32.79 -2.47 -40.81
N SER A 627 -33.81 -3.05 -41.43
CA SER A 627 -34.82 -3.90 -40.75
C SER A 627 -34.59 -5.40 -41.04
N GLY A 628 -33.46 -5.75 -41.63
CA GLY A 628 -33.14 -7.13 -41.98
C GLY A 628 -32.88 -7.99 -40.75
N ASN A 629 -32.82 -9.30 -41.01
CA ASN A 629 -32.65 -10.31 -39.97
C ASN A 629 -31.83 -11.46 -40.56
N PRO A 630 -30.77 -11.94 -39.91
CA PRO A 630 -29.94 -13.03 -40.46
C PRO A 630 -30.66 -14.36 -40.59
N CYS A 631 -31.84 -14.54 -40.03
CA CYS A 631 -32.70 -15.73 -40.22
C CYS A 631 -33.73 -15.57 -41.37
N VAL A 632 -33.73 -14.47 -42.10
CA VAL A 632 -34.64 -14.21 -43.23
C VAL A 632 -33.81 -14.00 -44.47
N ALA A 633 -34.13 -14.77 -45.55
CA ALA A 633 -33.45 -14.69 -46.83
C ALA A 633 -33.83 -13.42 -47.63
#